data_1e5c7173f534826f9df8385562cad8c6
#
_entry.id   1e5c7173f534826f9df8385562cad8c6
#
_cell.length_a   1.000
_cell.length_b   1.000
_cell.length_c   1.000
_cell.angle_alpha   90.00
_cell.angle_beta   90.00
_cell.angle_gamma   90.00
#
_symmetry.space_group_name_H-M   'P 1'
#
loop_
_entity.id
_entity.type
_entity.pdbx_description
1 polymer ?
#
loop_
_entity_poly.entity_id
_entity_poly.type
_entity_poly.pdbx_seq_one_letter_code
_entity_poly.pdbx_strand_id
1 'polypeptide(L)'
;MGKLGILSLVLCVIGLLSCGKKKNVHTDFEAFIGKEIVFPDKSFKVIGNKVFKDRFLLISYVDSGNCTPCALGKMQYMKTNKRQLLDAHTGILMVVHEKDTFVVNEVFRQMHVSYPVFFDSLGCFKKENGIFDSPLYQDFVIDQSNKVIWLGNPLRNKQSWQQYEKMISIIMDSSR
;
A
#
# COMPACT_ATOMS: atom_id res chain seq x y z
N MET A 1 18.88 -31.55 51.16
CA MET A 1 19.08 -30.31 50.37
C MET A 1 19.35 -30.71 48.92
N GLY A 2 18.36 -30.96 48.08
CA GLY A 2 18.62 -31.46 46.71
C GLY A 2 17.44 -31.37 45.73
N LYS A 3 16.24 -31.01 46.15
CA LYS A 3 15.05 -30.97 45.26
C LYS A 3 14.64 -29.61 44.78
N LEU A 4 15.07 -28.50 45.40
CA LEU A 4 14.75 -27.12 44.98
C LEU A 4 15.60 -26.64 43.84
N GLY A 5 16.85 -27.12 43.66
CA GLY A 5 17.74 -26.67 42.60
C GLY A 5 17.37 -27.16 41.19
N ILE A 6 16.76 -28.34 41.11
CA ILE A 6 16.39 -28.96 39.82
C ILE A 6 15.15 -28.27 39.22
N LEU A 7 14.21 -27.83 40.06
CA LEU A 7 12.99 -27.15 39.60
C LEU A 7 13.28 -25.75 39.01
N SER A 8 14.28 -25.05 39.57
CA SER A 8 14.72 -23.73 39.06
C SER A 8 15.41 -23.82 37.69
N LEU A 9 16.17 -24.91 37.46
CA LEU A 9 16.87 -25.11 36.19
C LEU A 9 15.91 -25.45 35.04
N VAL A 10 14.84 -26.20 35.31
CA VAL A 10 13.84 -26.57 34.31
C VAL A 10 13.00 -25.36 33.87
N LEU A 11 12.69 -24.43 34.78
CA LEU A 11 11.96 -23.20 34.43
C LEU A 11 12.79 -22.25 33.55
N CYS A 12 14.11 -22.19 33.72
CA CYS A 12 14.99 -21.38 32.84
C CYS A 12 15.09 -21.94 31.42
N VAL A 13 15.02 -23.25 31.23
CA VAL A 13 15.14 -23.86 29.89
C VAL A 13 13.86 -23.66 29.07
N ILE A 14 12.69 -23.60 29.71
CA ILE A 14 11.40 -23.35 29.01
C ILE A 14 11.30 -21.90 28.51
N GLY A 15 11.94 -20.95 29.21
CA GLY A 15 11.96 -19.53 28.79
C GLY A 15 12.78 -19.26 27.52
N LEU A 16 13.71 -20.12 27.15
CA LEU A 16 14.60 -19.93 25.99
C LEU A 16 14.04 -20.49 24.67
N LEU A 17 12.93 -21.24 24.71
CA LEU A 17 12.28 -21.78 23.52
C LEU A 17 11.22 -20.86 22.91
N SER A 18 10.99 -19.68 23.50
CA SER A 18 10.18 -18.62 22.87
C SER A 18 11.03 -17.84 21.86
N CYS A 19 11.65 -18.55 20.94
CA CYS A 19 12.27 -17.95 19.76
C CYS A 19 11.12 -17.51 18.86
N GLY A 20 10.75 -16.22 18.93
CA GLY A 20 9.73 -15.62 18.08
C GLY A 20 10.02 -16.01 16.64
N LYS A 21 9.07 -16.68 15.97
CA LYS A 21 9.13 -16.96 14.54
C LYS A 21 9.46 -15.63 13.84
N LYS A 22 10.68 -15.47 13.32
CA LYS A 22 10.97 -14.39 12.37
C LYS A 22 9.96 -14.55 11.25
N LYS A 23 8.96 -13.66 11.19
CA LYS A 23 8.06 -13.58 10.05
C LYS A 23 8.94 -13.48 8.82
N ASN A 24 8.80 -14.43 7.93
CA ASN A 24 9.59 -14.48 6.71
C ASN A 24 8.99 -13.43 5.77
N VAL A 25 9.56 -12.23 5.78
CA VAL A 25 9.08 -11.05 5.04
C VAL A 25 8.87 -11.38 3.56
N HIS A 26 9.67 -12.30 3.01
CA HIS A 26 9.56 -12.73 1.62
C HIS A 26 8.25 -13.49 1.32
N THR A 27 7.78 -14.34 2.23
CA THR A 27 6.50 -15.07 2.07
C THR A 27 5.30 -14.15 2.16
N ASP A 28 5.39 -13.05 2.92
CA ASP A 28 4.31 -12.08 3.04
C ASP A 28 4.15 -11.27 1.72
N PHE A 29 5.23 -11.01 0.97
CA PHE A 29 5.17 -10.29 -0.31
C PHE A 29 4.57 -11.14 -1.43
N GLU A 30 4.97 -12.41 -1.52
CA GLU A 30 4.41 -13.35 -2.50
C GLU A 30 2.91 -13.55 -2.25
N ALA A 31 2.50 -13.65 -0.99
CA ALA A 31 1.10 -13.78 -0.61
C ALA A 31 0.26 -12.51 -0.89
N PHE A 32 0.91 -11.34 -1.02
CA PHE A 32 0.21 -10.10 -1.32
C PHE A 32 -0.09 -9.95 -2.82
N ILE A 33 0.75 -10.49 -3.71
CA ILE A 33 0.47 -10.56 -5.14
C ILE A 33 -0.69 -11.53 -5.39
N GLY A 34 -1.65 -11.11 -6.19
CA GLY A 34 -2.89 -11.86 -6.45
C GLY A 34 -3.98 -11.70 -5.38
N LYS A 35 -3.68 -11.03 -4.26
CA LYS A 35 -4.68 -10.72 -3.23
C LYS A 35 -5.71 -9.75 -3.77
N GLU A 36 -6.97 -10.01 -3.47
CA GLU A 36 -8.06 -9.07 -3.74
C GLU A 36 -8.09 -7.96 -2.69
N ILE A 37 -8.13 -6.71 -3.14
CA ILE A 37 -8.21 -5.53 -2.30
C ILE A 37 -9.68 -5.17 -2.05
N VAL A 38 -10.03 -5.08 -0.77
CA VAL A 38 -11.36 -4.70 -0.32
C VAL A 38 -11.41 -3.20 -0.06
N PHE A 39 -12.39 -2.53 -0.66
CA PHE A 39 -12.67 -1.12 -0.40
C PHE A 39 -13.83 -1.02 0.60
N PRO A 40 -13.61 -0.52 1.82
CA PRO A 40 -14.66 -0.44 2.85
C PRO A 40 -15.75 0.58 2.45
N ASP A 41 -16.98 0.11 2.24
CA ASP A 41 -18.11 0.91 1.70
C ASP A 41 -18.51 2.13 2.56
N LYS A 42 -18.28 2.10 3.87
CA LYS A 42 -18.85 3.08 4.80
C LYS A 42 -17.92 4.17 5.30
N SER A 43 -16.61 4.02 5.12
CA SER A 43 -15.60 4.96 5.63
C SER A 43 -14.87 5.74 4.54
N PHE A 44 -15.13 5.43 3.27
CA PHE A 44 -14.44 6.04 2.14
C PHE A 44 -15.21 7.26 1.63
N LYS A 45 -14.75 8.43 1.99
CA LYS A 45 -15.20 9.68 1.37
C LYS A 45 -14.34 9.94 0.15
N VAL A 46 -14.91 9.70 -1.04
CA VAL A 46 -14.24 10.04 -2.30
C VAL A 46 -14.23 11.56 -2.47
N ILE A 47 -13.05 12.14 -2.59
CA ILE A 47 -12.90 13.52 -3.05
C ILE A 47 -12.60 13.47 -4.54
N GLY A 48 -13.66 13.66 -5.34
CA GLY A 48 -13.61 13.67 -6.81
C GLY A 48 -14.48 12.59 -7.45
N ASN A 49 -15.41 13.02 -8.31
CA ASN A 49 -16.40 12.18 -8.99
C ASN A 49 -15.80 11.40 -10.17
N LYS A 50 -14.77 10.58 -9.98
CA LYS A 50 -14.28 9.74 -11.08
C LYS A 50 -14.40 8.26 -10.71
N VAL A 51 -15.33 7.59 -11.36
CA VAL A 51 -15.32 6.13 -11.55
C VAL A 51 -14.02 5.79 -12.28
N PHE A 52 -13.22 4.86 -11.74
CA PHE A 52 -11.99 4.42 -12.37
C PHE A 52 -12.32 3.77 -13.72
N LYS A 53 -11.91 4.42 -14.81
CA LYS A 53 -12.03 3.90 -16.17
C LYS A 53 -10.76 3.23 -16.65
N ASP A 54 -9.68 3.37 -15.87
CA ASP A 54 -8.39 2.83 -16.22
C ASP A 54 -8.37 1.31 -16.01
N ARG A 55 -7.56 0.62 -16.81
CA ARG A 55 -7.46 -0.84 -16.76
C ARG A 55 -6.72 -1.32 -15.49
N PHE A 56 -5.82 -0.48 -15.00
CA PHE A 56 -5.03 -0.72 -13.80
C PHE A 56 -5.14 0.50 -12.87
N LEU A 57 -4.94 0.28 -11.57
CA LEU A 57 -5.01 1.33 -10.58
C LEU A 57 -3.80 1.25 -9.64
N LEU A 58 -2.93 2.25 -9.70
CA LEU A 58 -1.88 2.45 -8.71
C LEU A 58 -2.50 3.02 -7.44
N ILE A 59 -2.51 2.23 -6.39
CA ILE A 59 -2.90 2.64 -5.05
C ILE A 59 -1.65 3.09 -4.31
N SER A 60 -1.69 4.30 -3.75
CA SER A 60 -0.64 4.86 -2.93
C SER A 60 -1.21 5.13 -1.54
N TYR A 61 -0.83 4.28 -0.57
CA TYR A 61 -1.26 4.43 0.82
C TYR A 61 -0.32 5.35 1.59
N VAL A 62 -0.89 6.26 2.38
CA VAL A 62 -0.17 7.17 3.29
C VAL A 62 -0.65 6.90 4.70
N ASP A 63 0.24 6.40 5.55
CA ASP A 63 -0.08 6.08 6.95
C ASP A 63 -0.08 7.33 7.83
N SER A 64 -0.93 7.37 8.85
CA SER A 64 -1.04 8.46 9.83
C SER A 64 0.24 8.69 10.66
N GLY A 65 1.11 7.68 10.74
CA GLY A 65 2.43 7.81 11.38
C GLY A 65 3.48 8.50 10.49
N ASN A 66 3.18 8.73 9.22
CA ASN A 66 4.07 9.38 8.29
C ASN A 66 3.85 10.89 8.31
N CYS A 67 4.94 11.63 8.44
CA CYS A 67 4.87 13.08 8.53
C CYS A 67 4.15 13.69 7.31
N THR A 68 3.34 14.74 7.54
CA THR A 68 2.66 15.51 6.50
C THR A 68 3.56 15.89 5.30
N PRO A 69 4.84 16.32 5.48
CA PRO A 69 5.76 16.56 4.38
C PRO A 69 6.03 15.35 3.49
N CYS A 70 6.04 14.13 4.05
CA CYS A 70 6.25 12.91 3.28
C CYS A 70 5.05 12.60 2.37
N ALA A 71 3.83 12.80 2.89
CA ALA A 71 2.60 12.72 2.10
C ALA A 71 2.60 13.75 0.96
N LEU A 72 3.03 14.98 1.25
CA LEU A 72 3.18 16.06 0.27
C LEU A 72 4.16 15.70 -0.85
N GLY A 73 5.33 15.20 -0.49
CA GLY A 73 6.34 14.74 -1.46
C GLY A 73 5.79 13.62 -2.37
N LYS A 74 5.07 12.68 -1.80
CA LYS A 74 4.43 11.58 -2.53
C LYS A 74 3.36 12.09 -3.50
N MET A 75 2.52 13.03 -3.07
CA MET A 75 1.51 13.67 -3.92
C MET A 75 2.11 14.44 -5.09
N GLN A 76 3.15 15.22 -4.85
CA GLN A 76 3.85 15.96 -5.89
C GLN A 76 4.48 15.03 -6.91
N TYR A 77 5.11 13.97 -6.45
CA TYR A 77 5.69 12.95 -7.30
C TYR A 77 4.65 12.27 -8.19
N MET A 78 3.51 11.87 -7.63
CA MET A 78 2.40 11.28 -8.40
C MET A 78 1.84 12.26 -9.43
N LYS A 79 1.70 13.53 -9.07
CA LYS A 79 1.24 14.58 -9.98
C LYS A 79 2.19 14.74 -11.18
N THR A 80 3.50 14.78 -10.93
CA THR A 80 4.52 14.94 -11.96
C THR A 80 4.55 13.78 -12.95
N ASN A 81 4.34 12.55 -12.47
CA ASN A 81 4.43 11.34 -13.29
C ASN A 81 3.06 10.81 -13.76
N LYS A 82 1.97 11.59 -13.56
CA LYS A 82 0.61 11.18 -13.90
C LYS A 82 0.45 10.77 -15.35
N ARG A 83 1.05 11.53 -16.27
CA ARG A 83 0.94 11.26 -17.71
C ARG A 83 1.53 9.90 -18.07
N GLN A 84 2.72 9.60 -17.57
CA GLN A 84 3.39 8.31 -17.80
C GLN A 84 2.52 7.11 -17.36
N LEU A 85 1.86 7.22 -16.19
CA LEU A 85 0.93 6.17 -15.72
C LEU A 85 -0.30 6.04 -16.61
N LEU A 86 -0.90 7.17 -17.03
CA LEU A 86 -2.07 7.17 -17.91
C LEU A 86 -1.76 6.56 -19.27
N ASP A 87 -0.57 6.84 -19.83
CA ASP A 87 -0.10 6.25 -21.08
C ASP A 87 0.04 4.71 -20.96
N ALA A 88 0.31 4.21 -19.74
CA ALA A 88 0.29 2.78 -19.39
C ALA A 88 -1.08 2.28 -18.91
N HIS A 89 -2.18 2.96 -19.24
CA HIS A 89 -3.55 2.62 -18.81
C HIS A 89 -3.71 2.44 -17.30
N THR A 90 -2.92 3.18 -16.51
CA THR A 90 -2.87 3.09 -15.05
C THR A 90 -3.36 4.37 -14.43
N GLY A 91 -4.51 4.30 -13.77
CA GLY A 91 -5.04 5.37 -12.93
C GLY A 91 -4.26 5.50 -11.62
N ILE A 92 -4.50 6.59 -10.89
CA ILE A 92 -3.91 6.83 -9.56
C ILE A 92 -5.04 6.96 -8.54
N LEU A 93 -4.89 6.26 -7.42
CA LEU A 93 -5.69 6.43 -6.21
C LEU A 93 -4.74 6.64 -5.03
N MET A 94 -4.91 7.74 -4.33
CA MET A 94 -4.25 7.93 -3.04
C MET A 94 -5.22 7.58 -1.91
N VAL A 95 -4.75 6.80 -0.95
CA VAL A 95 -5.47 6.48 0.29
C VAL A 95 -4.70 7.08 1.45
N VAL A 96 -5.32 8.00 2.18
CA VAL A 96 -4.66 8.72 3.27
C VAL A 96 -5.31 8.36 4.59
N HIS A 97 -4.54 7.77 5.49
CA HIS A 97 -4.92 7.54 6.87
C HIS A 97 -4.62 8.78 7.69
N GLU A 98 -5.60 9.66 7.82
CA GLU A 98 -5.50 10.88 8.62
C GLU A 98 -6.86 11.17 9.28
N LYS A 99 -6.83 11.53 10.55
CA LYS A 99 -8.03 11.90 11.30
C LYS A 99 -8.48 13.33 11.01
N ASP A 100 -7.51 14.24 10.87
CA ASP A 100 -7.76 15.63 10.53
C ASP A 100 -7.73 15.83 9.00
N THR A 101 -8.91 15.76 8.41
CA THR A 101 -9.08 15.97 6.97
C THR A 101 -8.86 17.43 6.55
N PHE A 102 -8.88 18.40 7.47
CA PHE A 102 -8.73 19.82 7.12
C PHE A 102 -7.33 20.10 6.57
N VAL A 103 -6.30 19.65 7.27
CA VAL A 103 -4.89 19.83 6.83
C VAL A 103 -4.66 19.18 5.48
N VAL A 104 -5.18 17.97 5.28
CA VAL A 104 -5.01 17.24 4.03
C VAL A 104 -5.76 17.92 2.88
N ASN A 105 -6.99 18.38 3.11
CA ASN A 105 -7.77 19.12 2.11
C ASN A 105 -7.09 20.44 1.69
N GLU A 106 -6.51 21.17 2.64
CA GLU A 106 -5.79 22.41 2.33
C GLU A 106 -4.57 22.14 1.47
N VAL A 107 -3.82 21.09 1.78
CA VAL A 107 -2.70 20.63 0.96
C VAL A 107 -3.15 20.27 -0.46
N PHE A 108 -4.24 19.51 -0.61
CA PHE A 108 -4.79 19.15 -1.93
C PHE A 108 -5.18 20.36 -2.73
N ARG A 109 -5.81 21.33 -2.09
CA ARG A 109 -6.20 22.59 -2.73
C ARG A 109 -4.99 23.35 -3.24
N GLN A 110 -3.95 23.51 -2.42
CA GLN A 110 -2.71 24.22 -2.78
C GLN A 110 -1.93 23.51 -3.89
N MET A 111 -1.91 22.17 -3.88
CA MET A 111 -1.17 21.39 -4.87
C MET A 111 -1.94 21.13 -6.15
N HIS A 112 -3.21 21.56 -6.24
CA HIS A 112 -4.09 21.27 -7.39
C HIS A 112 -4.10 19.79 -7.77
N VAL A 113 -4.32 18.92 -6.77
CA VAL A 113 -4.35 17.47 -6.99
C VAL A 113 -5.55 17.11 -7.87
N SER A 114 -5.29 16.41 -8.98
CA SER A 114 -6.29 16.07 -10.01
C SER A 114 -6.61 14.58 -10.10
N TYR A 115 -6.16 13.78 -9.15
CA TYR A 115 -6.50 12.36 -9.02
C TYR A 115 -7.34 12.14 -7.75
N PRO A 116 -8.14 11.06 -7.68
CA PRO A 116 -8.98 10.77 -6.53
C PRO A 116 -8.14 10.47 -5.29
N VAL A 117 -8.67 10.90 -4.15
CA VAL A 117 -8.07 10.64 -2.83
C VAL A 117 -9.16 10.11 -1.90
N PHE A 118 -8.85 9.01 -1.23
CA PHE A 118 -9.69 8.45 -0.18
C PHE A 118 -9.11 8.72 1.19
N PHE A 119 -9.98 9.11 2.12
CA PHE A 119 -9.62 9.23 3.52
C PHE A 119 -10.02 7.97 4.27
N ASP A 120 -9.00 7.31 4.81
CA ASP A 120 -9.15 6.18 5.73
C ASP A 120 -9.00 6.65 7.17
N SER A 121 -10.00 7.42 7.68
CA SER A 121 -9.93 8.06 8.99
C SER A 121 -9.77 7.10 10.16
N LEU A 122 -10.15 5.84 9.99
CA LEU A 122 -10.10 4.79 11.00
C LEU A 122 -8.97 3.77 10.77
N GLY A 123 -8.22 3.86 9.68
CA GLY A 123 -7.19 2.89 9.31
C GLY A 123 -7.78 1.52 8.90
N CYS A 124 -9.06 1.48 8.55
CA CYS A 124 -9.75 0.24 8.16
C CYS A 124 -9.17 -0.36 6.88
N PHE A 125 -8.86 0.46 5.88
CA PHE A 125 -8.30 0.01 4.61
C PHE A 125 -6.98 -0.75 4.82
N LYS A 126 -6.07 -0.18 5.61
CA LYS A 126 -4.80 -0.83 5.94
C LYS A 126 -5.02 -2.16 6.65
N LYS A 127 -5.88 -2.17 7.66
CA LYS A 127 -6.14 -3.35 8.49
C LYS A 127 -6.79 -4.49 7.70
N GLU A 128 -7.83 -4.20 6.92
CA GLU A 128 -8.57 -5.20 6.15
C GLU A 128 -7.72 -5.78 5.02
N ASN A 129 -6.91 -4.95 4.40
CA ASN A 129 -6.06 -5.36 3.29
C ASN A 129 -4.67 -5.84 3.71
N GLY A 130 -4.30 -5.74 4.99
CA GLY A 130 -2.96 -6.12 5.45
C GLY A 130 -1.85 -5.31 4.77
N ILE A 131 -2.08 -4.00 4.59
CA ILE A 131 -1.07 -3.13 3.98
C ILE A 131 0.17 -3.08 4.87
N PHE A 132 1.34 -3.19 4.26
CA PHE A 132 2.62 -3.24 4.97
C PHE A 132 2.92 -1.95 5.74
N ASP A 133 3.60 -2.08 6.89
CA ASP A 133 4.08 -0.93 7.65
C ASP A 133 5.22 -0.20 6.95
N SER A 134 6.02 -0.93 6.18
CA SER A 134 7.13 -0.34 5.42
C SER A 134 6.62 0.57 4.30
N PRO A 135 7.03 1.85 4.26
CA PRO A 135 6.64 2.79 3.21
C PRO A 135 7.01 2.34 1.79
N LEU A 136 8.00 1.44 1.66
CA LEU A 136 8.42 0.89 0.37
C LEU A 136 7.35 0.03 -0.31
N TYR A 137 6.42 -0.54 0.47
CA TYR A 137 5.41 -1.49 0.03
C TYR A 137 3.98 -0.98 0.29
N GLN A 138 3.83 0.32 0.55
CA GLN A 138 2.54 0.99 0.66
C GLN A 138 1.99 1.46 -0.70
N ASP A 139 2.77 1.30 -1.77
CA ASP A 139 2.32 1.48 -3.14
C ASP A 139 2.15 0.11 -3.78
N PHE A 140 1.07 -0.09 -4.53
CA PHE A 140 0.81 -1.31 -5.28
C PHE A 140 -0.19 -1.04 -6.40
N VAL A 141 -0.21 -1.91 -7.41
CA VAL A 141 -1.15 -1.80 -8.54
C VAL A 141 -2.12 -2.96 -8.50
N ILE A 142 -3.39 -2.65 -8.75
CA ILE A 142 -4.47 -3.62 -8.90
C ILE A 142 -5.03 -3.61 -10.32
N ASP A 143 -5.60 -4.73 -10.73
CA ASP A 143 -6.38 -4.88 -11.95
C ASP A 143 -7.86 -4.53 -11.75
N GLN A 144 -8.68 -4.71 -12.79
CA GLN A 144 -10.13 -4.47 -12.76
C GLN A 144 -10.90 -5.43 -11.84
N SER A 145 -10.28 -6.54 -11.44
CA SER A 145 -10.82 -7.49 -10.45
C SER A 145 -10.39 -7.15 -9.02
N ASN A 146 -9.78 -5.98 -8.81
CA ASN A 146 -9.16 -5.54 -7.55
C ASN A 146 -8.01 -6.43 -7.07
N LYS A 147 -7.43 -7.27 -7.92
CA LYS A 147 -6.29 -8.12 -7.55
C LYS A 147 -4.98 -7.38 -7.70
N VAL A 148 -4.12 -7.52 -6.70
CA VAL A 148 -2.77 -6.95 -6.72
C VAL A 148 -1.94 -7.65 -7.79
N ILE A 149 -1.47 -6.88 -8.77
CA ILE A 149 -0.61 -7.36 -9.87
C ILE A 149 0.83 -6.88 -9.75
N TRP A 150 1.07 -5.85 -8.94
CA TRP A 150 2.39 -5.28 -8.72
C TRP A 150 2.50 -4.74 -7.30
N LEU A 151 3.64 -4.98 -6.63
CA LEU A 151 3.94 -4.45 -5.30
C LEU A 151 5.09 -3.46 -5.38
N GLY A 152 4.93 -2.33 -4.70
CA GLY A 152 5.85 -1.20 -4.73
C GLY A 152 5.49 -0.15 -5.78
N ASN A 153 6.19 0.98 -5.75
CA ASN A 153 5.97 2.05 -6.71
C ASN A 153 6.66 1.73 -8.05
N PRO A 154 5.92 1.56 -9.16
CA PRO A 154 6.51 1.25 -10.45
C PRO A 154 7.40 2.39 -10.96
N LEU A 155 7.15 3.63 -10.54
CA LEU A 155 7.92 4.82 -10.93
C LEU A 155 9.17 5.04 -10.06
N ARG A 156 9.45 4.17 -9.10
CA ARG A 156 10.54 4.36 -8.13
C ARG A 156 11.92 4.56 -8.81
N ASN A 157 12.15 3.86 -9.91
CA ASN A 157 13.35 4.00 -10.73
C ASN A 157 13.07 3.46 -12.14
N LYS A 158 14.00 3.71 -13.07
CA LYS A 158 13.89 3.27 -14.47
C LYS A 158 13.71 1.77 -14.62
N GLN A 159 14.39 0.97 -13.83
CA GLN A 159 14.30 -0.49 -13.89
C GLN A 159 12.90 -0.98 -13.46
N SER A 160 12.36 -0.47 -12.35
CA SER A 160 11.01 -0.79 -11.90
C SER A 160 9.97 -0.44 -12.95
N TRP A 161 10.13 0.73 -13.60
CA TRP A 161 9.24 1.15 -14.67
C TRP A 161 9.29 0.21 -15.88
N GLN A 162 10.47 -0.14 -16.36
CA GLN A 162 10.64 -1.05 -17.49
C GLN A 162 10.04 -2.44 -17.22
N GLN A 163 10.20 -2.95 -16.00
CA GLN A 163 9.60 -4.22 -15.59
C GLN A 163 8.07 -4.13 -15.55
N TYR A 164 7.55 -3.03 -15.03
CA TYR A 164 6.11 -2.77 -14.97
C TYR A 164 5.50 -2.66 -16.38
N GLU A 165 6.07 -1.86 -17.28
CA GLU A 165 5.62 -1.74 -18.68
C GLU A 165 5.60 -3.10 -19.39
N LYS A 166 6.66 -3.90 -19.22
CA LYS A 166 6.73 -5.24 -19.80
C LYS A 166 5.61 -6.14 -19.26
N MET A 167 5.35 -6.11 -17.95
CA MET A 167 4.27 -6.90 -17.35
C MET A 167 2.90 -6.45 -17.89
N ILE A 168 2.62 -5.16 -17.95
CA ILE A 168 1.37 -4.61 -18.47
C ILE A 168 1.17 -5.01 -19.94
N SER A 169 2.20 -4.93 -20.77
CA SER A 169 2.08 -5.34 -22.19
C SER A 169 1.68 -6.82 -22.34
N ILE A 170 2.26 -7.71 -21.52
CA ILE A 170 1.91 -9.15 -21.53
C ILE A 170 0.44 -9.34 -21.12
N ILE A 171 -0.01 -8.67 -20.06
CA ILE A 171 -1.40 -8.77 -19.60
C ILE A 171 -2.38 -8.25 -20.67
N MET A 172 -2.02 -7.17 -21.35
CA MET A 172 -2.86 -6.56 -22.39
C MET A 172 -2.96 -7.46 -23.64
N ASP A 173 -1.87 -8.10 -24.04
CA ASP A 173 -1.84 -9.00 -25.18
C ASP A 173 -2.60 -10.31 -24.93
N SER A 174 -2.56 -10.84 -23.70
CA SER A 174 -3.29 -12.05 -23.31
C SER A 174 -4.82 -11.87 -23.20
N SER A 175 -5.29 -10.62 -23.29
CA SER A 175 -6.72 -10.27 -23.13
C SER A 175 -7.38 -9.88 -24.46
N ARG A 176 -6.66 -10.00 -25.58
CA ARG A 176 -7.17 -9.86 -26.96
C ARG A 176 -7.57 -11.19 -27.52
#